data_bd78ee1b41e180fe940a2b9e55acea0b
#
_entry.id   bd78ee1b41e180fe940a2b9e55acea0b
#
_cell.length_a   1.000
_cell.length_b   1.000
_cell.length_c   1.000
_cell.angle_alpha   90.00
_cell.angle_beta   90.00
_cell.angle_gamma   90.00
#
_symmetry.space_group_name_H-M   'P 1'
#
loop_
_entity.id
_entity.type
_entity.pdbx_description
1 polymer ?
#
loop_
_entity_poly.entity_id
_entity_poly.type
_entity_poly.pdbx_seq_one_letter_code
_entity_poly.pdbx_strand_id
1 'polypeptide(L)'
;MIVRTKVLLVEDDPHDVTLVSMAFRDSSHELHVVCDGQHAVRYLSGTGIYSDRQQFPLPHVILLDLKMPRVNGLEFLKWLRHQSPGDLRLLPVIIMSSSDEPSDVKAAYALGVNSYLVKPIQWQEFQERMKALNLFWGSHTKVPTVTAA
;
A
#
# COMPACT_ATOMS: atom_id res chain seq x y z
N MET A 1 -18.81 10.81 -13.73
CA MET A 1 -17.39 10.47 -13.88
C MET A 1 -17.00 9.50 -12.76
N ILE A 2 -16.51 8.35 -13.11
CA ILE A 2 -16.08 7.37 -12.13
C ILE A 2 -14.65 7.72 -11.69
N VAL A 3 -14.49 8.07 -10.42
CA VAL A 3 -13.18 8.31 -9.85
C VAL A 3 -12.59 6.95 -9.46
N ARG A 4 -11.47 6.58 -10.08
CA ARG A 4 -10.77 5.35 -9.73
C ARG A 4 -10.03 5.50 -8.41
N THR A 5 -10.18 4.53 -7.53
CA THR A 5 -9.37 4.45 -6.33
C THR A 5 -7.93 4.12 -6.72
N LYS A 6 -7.00 4.93 -6.25
CA LYS A 6 -5.58 4.76 -6.53
C LYS A 6 -4.93 4.01 -5.37
N VAL A 7 -4.24 2.93 -5.71
CA VAL A 7 -3.57 2.06 -4.74
C VAL A 7 -2.08 2.09 -5.02
N LEU A 8 -1.28 2.34 -3.98
CA LEU A 8 0.17 2.20 -4.05
C LEU A 8 0.57 0.87 -3.43
N LEU A 9 1.14 0.00 -4.23
CA LEU A 9 1.73 -1.26 -3.77
C LEU A 9 3.21 -1.06 -3.51
N VAL A 10 3.64 -1.37 -2.29
CA VAL A 10 5.05 -1.35 -1.88
C VAL A 10 5.49 -2.80 -1.70
N GLU A 11 6.18 -3.34 -2.71
CA GLU A 11 6.52 -4.76 -2.80
C GLU A 11 7.78 -4.96 -3.63
N ASP A 12 8.76 -5.69 -3.11
CA ASP A 12 10.03 -5.93 -3.79
C ASP A 12 10.06 -7.24 -4.60
N ASP A 13 9.19 -8.20 -4.27
CA ASP A 13 9.15 -9.49 -4.96
C ASP A 13 8.39 -9.37 -6.28
N PRO A 14 9.05 -9.56 -7.45
CA PRO A 14 8.37 -9.45 -8.73
C PRO A 14 7.22 -10.44 -8.91
N HIS A 15 7.31 -11.62 -8.29
CA HIS A 15 6.24 -12.62 -8.33
C HIS A 15 4.98 -12.10 -7.62
N ASP A 16 5.14 -11.56 -6.43
CA ASP A 16 4.02 -10.99 -5.68
C ASP A 16 3.44 -9.76 -6.37
N VAL A 17 4.28 -8.91 -6.96
CA VAL A 17 3.82 -7.79 -7.78
C VAL A 17 2.94 -8.28 -8.92
N THR A 18 3.36 -9.34 -9.61
CA THR A 18 2.57 -9.93 -10.71
C THR A 18 1.22 -10.45 -10.20
N LEU A 19 1.20 -11.15 -9.09
CA LEU A 19 -0.04 -11.69 -8.51
C LEU A 19 -1.03 -10.58 -8.13
N VAL A 20 -0.55 -9.53 -7.47
CA VAL A 20 -1.40 -8.38 -7.13
C VAL A 20 -1.90 -7.67 -8.38
N SER A 21 -1.02 -7.44 -9.35
CA SER A 21 -1.38 -6.80 -10.62
C SER A 21 -2.47 -7.57 -11.36
N MET A 22 -2.38 -8.90 -11.39
CA MET A 22 -3.40 -9.75 -11.99
C MET A 22 -4.75 -9.63 -11.26
N ALA A 23 -4.71 -9.60 -9.95
CA ALA A 23 -5.93 -9.48 -9.14
C ALA A 23 -6.61 -8.11 -9.31
N PHE A 24 -5.85 -7.07 -9.63
CA PHE A 24 -6.37 -5.71 -9.84
C PHE A 24 -6.76 -5.43 -11.30
N ARG A 25 -6.42 -6.31 -12.24
CA ARG A 25 -6.58 -6.07 -13.69
C ARG A 25 -8.00 -5.68 -14.09
N ASP A 26 -9.00 -6.38 -13.55
CA ASP A 26 -10.40 -6.19 -13.89
C ASP A 26 -11.14 -5.31 -12.88
N SER A 27 -10.41 -4.69 -11.96
CA SER A 27 -11.01 -3.80 -10.97
C SER A 27 -11.07 -2.37 -11.49
N SER A 28 -11.89 -1.54 -10.84
CA SER A 28 -11.95 -0.10 -11.10
C SER A 28 -10.80 0.67 -10.43
N HIS A 29 -9.81 -0.04 -9.89
CA HIS A 29 -8.67 0.54 -9.16
C HIS A 29 -7.50 0.79 -10.09
N GLU A 30 -6.76 1.85 -9.80
CA GLU A 30 -5.50 2.18 -10.46
C GLU A 30 -4.35 1.77 -9.54
N LEU A 31 -3.51 0.86 -10.00
CA LEU A 31 -2.40 0.32 -9.21
C LEU A 31 -1.08 0.95 -9.64
N HIS A 32 -0.37 1.51 -8.69
CA HIS A 32 1.01 1.96 -8.85
C HIS A 32 1.91 1.13 -7.95
N VAL A 33 3.12 0.82 -8.43
CA VAL A 33 4.03 -0.10 -7.74
C VAL A 33 5.36 0.57 -7.49
N VAL A 34 5.87 0.45 -6.27
CA VAL A 34 7.26 0.79 -5.93
C VAL A 34 7.91 -0.43 -5.27
N CYS A 35 9.23 -0.55 -5.43
CA CYS A 35 9.91 -1.80 -5.11
C CYS A 35 10.50 -1.86 -3.69
N ASP A 36 10.50 -0.76 -2.93
CA ASP A 36 10.98 -0.74 -1.55
C ASP A 36 10.46 0.49 -0.80
N GLY A 37 10.76 0.53 0.50
CA GLY A 37 10.33 1.64 1.36
C GLY A 37 10.95 2.98 1.00
N GLN A 38 12.17 2.99 0.49
CA GLN A 38 12.82 4.23 0.07
C GLN A 38 12.12 4.84 -1.13
N HIS A 39 11.76 4.03 -2.13
CA HIS A 39 10.97 4.48 -3.27
C HIS A 39 9.57 4.92 -2.85
N ALA A 40 8.97 4.26 -1.86
CA ALA A 40 7.68 4.66 -1.32
C ALA A 40 7.76 6.06 -0.69
N VAL A 41 8.79 6.35 0.10
CA VAL A 41 9.03 7.68 0.67
C VAL A 41 9.14 8.73 -0.44
N ARG A 42 9.93 8.46 -1.46
CA ARG A 42 10.13 9.39 -2.59
C ARG A 42 8.83 9.59 -3.37
N TYR A 43 8.10 8.51 -3.61
CA TYR A 43 6.82 8.57 -4.32
C TYR A 43 5.84 9.49 -3.59
N LEU A 44 5.65 9.26 -2.30
CA LEU A 44 4.71 10.05 -1.51
C LEU A 44 5.17 11.49 -1.32
N SER A 45 6.47 11.71 -1.19
CA SER A 45 7.03 13.06 -1.08
C SER A 45 7.04 13.81 -2.41
N GLY A 46 6.88 13.13 -3.53
CA GLY A 46 6.89 13.75 -4.86
C GLY A 46 8.28 14.23 -5.28
N THR A 47 9.34 13.50 -4.90
CA THR A 47 10.71 13.87 -5.21
C THR A 47 11.30 13.06 -6.36
N GLY A 48 12.29 13.64 -7.06
CA GLY A 48 12.97 12.98 -8.16
C GLY A 48 12.02 12.62 -9.31
N ILE A 49 12.05 11.36 -9.74
CA ILE A 49 11.22 10.89 -10.84
C ILE A 49 9.72 10.90 -10.50
N TYR A 50 9.36 11.02 -9.22
CA TYR A 50 7.97 11.00 -8.76
C TYR A 50 7.35 12.40 -8.62
N SER A 51 8.00 13.43 -9.15
CA SER A 51 7.50 14.81 -9.02
C SER A 51 6.25 15.10 -9.86
N ASP A 52 6.05 14.38 -10.95
CA ASP A 52 4.85 14.53 -11.79
C ASP A 52 3.67 13.78 -11.20
N ARG A 53 2.73 14.51 -10.59
CA ARG A 53 1.54 13.95 -9.94
C ARG A 53 0.49 13.45 -10.94
N GLN A 54 0.58 13.80 -12.20
CA GLN A 54 -0.28 13.19 -13.22
C GLN A 54 0.16 11.75 -13.51
N GLN A 55 1.46 11.53 -13.58
CA GLN A 55 2.03 10.20 -13.79
C GLN A 55 2.08 9.39 -12.49
N PHE A 56 2.38 10.05 -11.37
CA PHE A 56 2.53 9.42 -10.06
C PHE A 56 1.60 10.10 -9.04
N PRO A 57 0.29 9.86 -9.13
CA PRO A 57 -0.68 10.50 -8.23
C PRO A 57 -0.55 9.98 -6.80
N LEU A 58 -0.94 10.81 -5.84
CA LEU A 58 -1.04 10.34 -4.46
C LEU A 58 -2.10 9.23 -4.36
N PRO A 59 -1.80 8.15 -3.64
CA PRO A 59 -2.74 7.05 -3.51
C PRO A 59 -3.84 7.39 -2.50
N HIS A 60 -4.92 6.63 -2.56
CA HIS A 60 -5.96 6.63 -1.53
C HIS A 60 -5.69 5.58 -0.45
N VAL A 61 -5.00 4.50 -0.83
CA VAL A 61 -4.67 3.36 0.05
C VAL A 61 -3.30 2.84 -0.31
N ILE A 62 -2.56 2.39 0.70
CA ILE A 62 -1.24 1.76 0.53
C ILE A 62 -1.34 0.29 0.90
N LEU A 63 -0.91 -0.59 -0.02
CA LEU A 63 -0.64 -2.00 0.26
C LEU A 63 0.85 -2.14 0.52
N LEU A 64 1.22 -2.65 1.68
CA LEU A 64 2.60 -2.64 2.15
C LEU A 64 3.06 -4.03 2.54
N ASP A 65 4.16 -4.49 1.95
CA ASP A 65 4.89 -5.65 2.44
C ASP A 65 5.85 -5.23 3.56
N LEU A 66 5.99 -6.06 4.58
CA LEU A 66 6.86 -5.76 5.72
C LEU A 66 8.33 -6.08 5.44
N LYS A 67 8.61 -7.14 4.68
CA LYS A 67 9.98 -7.65 4.50
C LYS A 67 10.53 -7.26 3.15
N MET A 68 11.22 -6.13 3.12
CA MET A 68 11.84 -5.58 1.93
C MET A 68 13.27 -5.13 2.25
N PRO A 69 14.17 -5.11 1.25
CA PRO A 69 15.53 -4.58 1.44
C PRO A 69 15.52 -3.06 1.63
N ARG A 70 16.64 -2.52 2.11
CA ARG A 70 16.85 -1.08 2.39
C ARG A 70 15.90 -0.62 3.50
N VAL A 71 14.95 0.29 3.17
CA VAL A 71 13.91 0.70 4.12
C VAL A 71 12.82 -0.35 4.11
N ASN A 72 12.71 -1.14 5.16
CA ASN A 72 11.68 -2.18 5.29
C ASN A 72 10.31 -1.57 5.58
N GLY A 73 9.27 -2.43 5.58
CA GLY A 73 7.89 -1.97 5.72
C GLY A 73 7.61 -1.26 7.05
N LEU A 74 8.15 -1.73 8.16
CA LEU A 74 7.95 -1.08 9.46
C LEU A 74 8.65 0.29 9.54
N GLU A 75 9.85 0.40 8.99
CA GLU A 75 10.57 1.67 8.92
C GLU A 75 9.82 2.68 8.04
N PHE A 76 9.31 2.24 6.90
CA PHE A 76 8.47 3.09 6.04
C PHE A 76 7.21 3.55 6.77
N LEU A 77 6.53 2.65 7.46
CA LEU A 77 5.30 2.96 8.20
C LEU A 77 5.57 3.97 9.32
N LYS A 78 6.68 3.82 10.02
CA LYS A 78 7.11 4.76 11.04
C LYS A 78 7.33 6.16 10.45
N TRP A 79 8.03 6.23 9.32
CA TRP A 79 8.20 7.49 8.60
C TRP A 79 6.85 8.11 8.22
N LEU A 80 5.97 7.30 7.65
CA LEU A 80 4.66 7.77 7.17
C LEU A 80 3.84 8.40 8.31
N ARG A 81 3.80 7.74 9.45
CA ARG A 81 2.99 8.18 10.60
C ARG A 81 3.59 9.35 11.36
N HIS A 82 4.91 9.48 11.40
CA HIS A 82 5.58 10.41 12.31
C HIS A 82 6.43 11.48 11.64
N GLN A 83 6.86 11.28 10.39
CA GLN A 83 7.84 12.15 9.73
C GLN A 83 7.39 12.66 8.37
N SER A 84 6.32 12.13 7.80
CA SER A 84 5.89 12.50 6.46
C SER A 84 5.34 13.92 6.41
N PRO A 85 5.51 14.62 5.26
CA PRO A 85 5.01 15.98 5.11
C PRO A 85 3.50 16.02 4.94
N GLY A 86 2.93 17.20 5.23
CA GLY A 86 1.50 17.44 5.05
C GLY A 86 0.65 16.51 5.91
N ASP A 87 -0.40 15.99 5.31
CA ASP A 87 -1.32 15.06 5.95
C ASP A 87 -1.19 13.62 5.44
N LEU A 88 -0.05 13.27 4.83
CA LEU A 88 0.23 11.90 4.37
C LEU A 88 0.08 10.86 5.47
N ARG A 89 0.30 11.25 6.73
CA ARG A 89 0.13 10.35 7.88
C ARG A 89 -1.29 9.80 8.01
N LEU A 90 -2.26 10.38 7.33
CA LEU A 90 -3.65 9.94 7.36
C LEU A 90 -3.96 8.84 6.35
N LEU A 91 -3.02 8.52 5.45
CA LEU A 91 -3.24 7.49 4.44
C LEU A 91 -3.51 6.13 5.07
N PRO A 92 -4.59 5.46 4.66
CA PRO A 92 -4.83 4.09 5.08
C PRO A 92 -3.71 3.16 4.60
N VAL A 93 -3.25 2.28 5.47
CA VAL A 93 -2.23 1.28 5.17
C VAL A 93 -2.75 -0.10 5.50
N ILE A 94 -2.68 -0.98 4.53
CA ILE A 94 -3.01 -2.39 4.67
C ILE A 94 -1.74 -3.16 4.45
N ILE A 95 -1.32 -3.92 5.46
CA ILE A 95 -0.17 -4.80 5.32
C ILE A 95 -0.61 -6.10 4.67
N MET A 96 0.22 -6.58 3.74
CA MET A 96 0.08 -7.89 3.14
C MET A 96 1.43 -8.57 3.23
N SER A 97 1.58 -9.51 4.15
CA SER A 97 2.84 -10.16 4.48
C SER A 97 2.68 -11.66 4.57
N SER A 98 3.74 -12.40 4.25
CA SER A 98 3.78 -13.84 4.49
C SER A 98 3.94 -14.20 5.97
N SER A 99 4.27 -13.24 6.83
CA SER A 99 4.44 -13.46 8.26
C SER A 99 3.10 -13.38 8.99
N ASP A 100 2.79 -14.40 9.79
CA ASP A 100 1.68 -14.40 10.74
C ASP A 100 2.18 -14.33 12.19
N GLU A 101 3.46 -14.02 12.41
CA GLU A 101 4.04 -13.93 13.74
C GLU A 101 3.34 -12.84 14.56
N PRO A 102 2.87 -13.16 15.78
CA PRO A 102 2.18 -12.18 16.62
C PRO A 102 2.98 -10.91 16.89
N SER A 103 4.30 -11.03 16.97
CA SER A 103 5.17 -9.86 17.17
C SER A 103 5.16 -8.90 15.98
N ASP A 104 5.14 -9.42 14.76
CA ASP A 104 5.06 -8.61 13.55
C ASP A 104 3.71 -7.90 13.44
N VAL A 105 2.64 -8.64 13.70
CA VAL A 105 1.28 -8.08 13.70
C VAL A 105 1.15 -6.97 14.73
N LYS A 106 1.62 -7.21 15.95
CA LYS A 106 1.56 -6.22 17.04
C LYS A 106 2.37 -4.96 16.74
N ALA A 107 3.57 -5.14 16.20
CA ALA A 107 4.42 -4.01 15.81
C ALA A 107 3.76 -3.15 14.72
N ALA A 108 3.12 -3.78 13.74
CA ALA A 108 2.42 -3.09 12.68
C ALA A 108 1.24 -2.27 13.22
N TYR A 109 0.40 -2.86 14.05
CA TYR A 109 -0.74 -2.15 14.64
C TYR A 109 -0.30 -1.03 15.58
N ALA A 110 0.81 -1.21 16.31
CA ALA A 110 1.38 -0.16 17.15
C ALA A 110 1.81 1.07 16.33
N LEU A 111 2.18 0.86 15.07
CA LEU A 111 2.54 1.94 14.14
C LEU A 111 1.34 2.45 13.32
N GLY A 112 0.13 2.01 13.63
CA GLY A 112 -1.08 2.59 13.08
C GLY A 112 -1.51 2.04 11.73
N VAL A 113 -1.30 0.75 11.44
CA VAL A 113 -1.91 0.15 10.25
C VAL A 113 -3.41 -0.02 10.44
N ASN A 114 -4.13 -0.02 9.34
CA ASN A 114 -5.58 -0.17 9.34
C ASN A 114 -5.99 -1.63 9.26
N SER A 115 -5.16 -2.47 8.64
CA SER A 115 -5.42 -3.89 8.50
C SER A 115 -4.13 -4.66 8.24
N TYR A 116 -4.11 -5.93 8.60
CA TYR A 116 -2.98 -6.83 8.38
C TYR A 116 -3.49 -8.12 7.75
N LEU A 117 -3.10 -8.37 6.51
CA LEU A 117 -3.46 -9.58 5.79
C LEU A 117 -2.24 -10.48 5.65
N VAL A 118 -2.41 -11.75 6.01
CA VAL A 118 -1.38 -12.76 5.75
C VAL A 118 -1.54 -13.24 4.31
N LYS A 119 -0.44 -13.23 3.55
CA LYS A 119 -0.46 -13.68 2.15
C LYS A 119 -0.86 -15.15 2.07
N PRO A 120 -1.94 -15.50 1.38
CA PRO A 120 -2.28 -16.91 1.17
C PRO A 120 -1.29 -17.56 0.22
N ILE A 121 -1.07 -18.86 0.39
CA ILE A 121 -0.22 -19.66 -0.49
C ILE A 121 -0.98 -19.98 -1.79
N GLN A 122 -2.28 -20.24 -1.69
CA GLN A 122 -3.10 -20.62 -2.83
C GLN A 122 -3.64 -19.41 -3.57
N TRP A 123 -3.56 -19.46 -4.90
CA TRP A 123 -4.02 -18.37 -5.76
C TRP A 123 -5.49 -18.02 -5.57
N GLN A 124 -6.35 -19.02 -5.42
CA GLN A 124 -7.78 -18.80 -5.23
C GLN A 124 -8.08 -17.97 -3.98
N GLU A 125 -7.45 -18.30 -2.85
CA GLU A 125 -7.59 -17.53 -1.62
C GLU A 125 -7.03 -16.11 -1.78
N PHE A 126 -5.91 -15.99 -2.48
CA PHE A 126 -5.32 -14.69 -2.76
C PHE A 126 -6.28 -13.80 -3.55
N GLN A 127 -6.89 -14.34 -4.60
CA GLN A 127 -7.88 -13.61 -5.40
C GLN A 127 -9.08 -13.18 -4.56
N GLU A 128 -9.59 -14.06 -3.71
CA GLU A 128 -10.71 -13.75 -2.82
C GLU A 128 -10.40 -12.61 -1.87
N ARG A 129 -9.21 -12.62 -1.28
CA ARG A 129 -8.76 -11.55 -0.37
C ARG A 129 -8.57 -10.23 -1.10
N MET A 130 -7.98 -10.25 -2.28
CA MET A 130 -7.83 -9.04 -3.09
C MET A 130 -9.18 -8.48 -3.52
N LYS A 131 -10.11 -9.34 -3.88
CA LYS A 131 -11.47 -8.94 -4.24
C LYS A 131 -12.20 -8.28 -3.05
N ALA A 132 -12.10 -8.87 -1.88
CA ALA A 132 -12.67 -8.31 -0.66
C ALA A 132 -12.05 -6.95 -0.31
N LEU A 133 -10.74 -6.83 -0.44
CA LEU A 133 -10.01 -5.59 -0.21
C LEU A 133 -10.44 -4.50 -1.19
N ASN A 134 -10.53 -4.84 -2.47
CA ASN A 134 -10.97 -3.90 -3.51
C ASN A 134 -12.40 -3.43 -3.27
N LEU A 135 -13.28 -4.33 -2.87
CA LEU A 135 -14.67 -3.99 -2.60
C LEU A 135 -14.77 -3.03 -1.39
N PHE A 136 -14.09 -3.35 -0.31
CA PHE A 136 -14.15 -2.56 0.92
C PHE A 136 -13.46 -1.19 0.76
N TRP A 137 -12.22 -1.18 0.32
CA TRP A 137 -11.44 0.06 0.25
C TRP A 137 -11.69 0.88 -1.00
N GLY A 138 -12.09 0.23 -2.09
CA GLY A 138 -12.33 0.90 -3.36
C GLY A 138 -13.75 1.42 -3.53
N SER A 139 -14.74 0.77 -2.91
CA SER A 139 -16.15 1.07 -3.16
C SER A 139 -16.93 1.44 -1.90
N HIS A 140 -16.61 0.87 -0.76
CA HIS A 140 -17.41 1.03 0.47
C HIS A 140 -16.82 2.01 1.48
N THR A 141 -15.50 2.11 1.53
CA THR A 141 -14.83 2.95 2.53
C THR A 141 -14.57 4.34 1.95
N LYS A 142 -14.92 5.37 2.72
CA LYS A 142 -14.51 6.72 2.40
C LYS A 142 -13.11 6.96 2.99
N VAL A 143 -12.21 7.48 2.15
CA VAL A 143 -10.84 7.76 2.55
C VAL A 143 -10.56 9.26 2.49
N PRO A 144 -9.63 9.78 3.30
CA PRO A 144 -9.29 11.19 3.27
C PRO A 144 -8.58 11.57 1.98
N THR A 145 -8.81 12.80 1.53
CA THR A 145 -7.97 13.43 0.52
C THR A 145 -6.74 14.00 1.22
N VAL A 146 -5.55 13.62 0.77
CA VAL A 146 -4.30 14.01 1.41
C VAL A 146 -3.43 14.83 0.47
N THR A 147 -2.56 15.65 1.06
CA THR A 147 -1.53 16.40 0.33
C THR A 147 -0.17 16.17 0.99
N ALA A 148 0.90 16.31 0.18
CA ALA A 148 2.28 16.20 0.66
C ALA A 148 2.86 17.56 1.13
N ALA A 149 2.05 18.58 1.15
CA ALA A 149 2.49 19.93 1.54
C ALA A 149 1.86 20.40 2.84
#